data_6aaf6f201e9663299702ffce0a50580d
#
_entry.id   6aaf6f201e9663299702ffce0a50580d
#
_cell.length_a   1.000
_cell.length_b   1.000
_cell.length_c   1.000
_cell.angle_alpha   90.00
_cell.angle_beta   90.00
_cell.angle_gamma   90.00
#
_symmetry.space_group_name_H-M   'P 1'
#
loop_
_entity.id
_entity.type
_entity.pdbx_description
1 polymer ?
#
loop_
_entity_poly.entity_id
_entity_poly.type
_entity_poly.pdbx_seq_one_letter_code
_entity_poly.pdbx_strand_id
1 'polypeptide(L)'
;MQSLPTTTITNRIRFNLQYSLFISRTLFEGNRITQQIHGNLDAIPENEKVDEKNVTERFFGLAGAEVSSYCGDKNEFLGSYHGYGNPEGIVCGDLGNKTSYNENSCGALSCKITLKAGETRTIAFLLGMKPSSEAAEVIRCYENPAPTVAEELKALKADWNSKLDNLKVSTPSPEFDTMINTWNAYNCFMTFIWSRAASFIYCGLRNGYGYRDTVQDIQGIIHLAPEMALEKIRFMLSAQVNNGGGLPLVKFTHTPGKEDTPDDASYVQETGHPAYRADDALWLFPTVYKYISETGNTAFLDEVIPFANKEEATVYEHLKRAVAFSLDHLGPHGMPAGLYADWNDCLRLGANGESSFVALQFYYAMTILKIFAEYKKDTEYVQYLEETQKAFGEKVQELCWDNDRFV
;
A
#
# COMPACT_ATOMS: atom_id res chain seq x y z
N MET A 1 -0.35 -5.61 -18.93
CA MET A 1 -1.81 -5.34 -18.96
C MET A 1 -2.33 -5.70 -20.33
N GLN A 2 -3.29 -6.60 -20.44
CA GLN A 2 -3.95 -6.85 -21.72
C GLN A 2 -4.99 -5.76 -21.96
N SER A 3 -4.89 -5.03 -23.05
CA SER A 3 -6.00 -4.24 -23.56
C SER A 3 -7.09 -5.21 -24.04
N LEU A 4 -8.28 -5.11 -23.51
CA LEU A 4 -9.40 -5.87 -24.03
C LEU A 4 -9.89 -5.25 -25.34
N PRO A 5 -10.28 -6.06 -26.36
CA PRO A 5 -10.79 -5.53 -27.62
C PRO A 5 -12.02 -4.64 -27.39
N THR A 6 -12.11 -3.57 -28.16
CA THR A 6 -13.15 -2.53 -28.07
C THR A 6 -14.59 -3.07 -28.16
N THR A 7 -14.80 -4.22 -28.78
CA THR A 7 -16.11 -4.86 -28.96
C THR A 7 -16.69 -5.48 -27.69
N THR A 8 -15.89 -5.63 -26.63
CA THR A 8 -16.34 -6.17 -25.34
C THR A 8 -16.81 -5.08 -24.37
N ILE A 9 -16.68 -3.82 -24.78
CA ILE A 9 -16.82 -2.65 -23.90
C ILE A 9 -18.27 -2.38 -23.51
N THR A 10 -19.22 -2.54 -24.42
CA THR A 10 -20.60 -2.04 -24.22
C THR A 10 -21.38 -2.72 -23.09
N ASN A 11 -21.10 -3.99 -22.79
CA ASN A 11 -21.80 -4.73 -21.74
C ASN A 11 -20.95 -4.99 -20.47
N ARG A 12 -19.67 -4.61 -20.48
CA ARG A 12 -18.74 -4.85 -19.38
C ARG A 12 -18.07 -3.58 -18.85
N ILE A 13 -18.53 -2.42 -19.27
CA ILE A 13 -17.96 -1.12 -18.87
C ILE A 13 -17.79 -1.00 -17.34
N ARG A 14 -18.75 -1.52 -16.57
CA ARG A 14 -18.70 -1.48 -15.10
C ARG A 14 -17.60 -2.32 -14.47
N PHE A 15 -17.16 -3.41 -15.12
CA PHE A 15 -16.14 -4.33 -14.58
C PHE A 15 -14.73 -4.09 -15.11
N ASN A 16 -14.61 -3.47 -16.29
CA ASN A 16 -13.34 -3.29 -16.99
C ASN A 16 -13.01 -1.83 -17.27
N LEU A 17 -13.68 -0.90 -16.61
CA LEU A 17 -13.51 0.54 -16.82
C LEU A 17 -12.03 0.96 -16.77
N GLN A 18 -11.30 0.45 -15.80
CA GLN A 18 -9.88 0.77 -15.61
C GLN A 18 -9.00 0.30 -16.77
N TYR A 19 -9.28 -0.87 -17.35
CA TYR A 19 -8.49 -1.39 -18.48
C TYR A 19 -8.81 -0.69 -19.81
N SER A 20 -10.04 -0.25 -20.00
CA SER A 20 -10.46 0.50 -21.18
C SER A 20 -10.05 1.99 -21.11
N LEU A 21 -9.64 2.46 -19.94
CA LEU A 21 -9.21 3.83 -19.70
C LEU A 21 -7.73 4.08 -20.03
N PHE A 22 -6.92 3.03 -20.25
CA PHE A 22 -5.48 3.17 -20.43
C PHE A 22 -5.05 2.69 -21.82
N ILE A 23 -4.29 3.53 -22.51
CA ILE A 23 -3.58 3.21 -23.73
C ILE A 23 -2.11 3.02 -23.39
N SER A 24 -1.55 1.86 -23.72
CA SER A 24 -0.13 1.57 -23.57
C SER A 24 0.58 1.65 -24.92
N ARG A 25 1.71 2.31 -24.96
CA ARG A 25 2.60 2.30 -26.13
C ARG A 25 4.06 2.15 -25.70
N THR A 26 4.87 1.60 -26.60
CA THR A 26 6.32 1.59 -26.44
C THR A 26 6.98 2.47 -27.49
N LEU A 27 8.05 3.12 -27.10
CA LEU A 27 8.91 3.94 -27.96
C LEU A 27 10.36 3.44 -27.78
N PHE A 28 11.16 3.51 -28.84
CA PHE A 28 12.58 3.22 -28.77
C PHE A 28 13.39 4.50 -29.05
N GLU A 29 14.33 4.81 -28.19
CA GLU A 29 15.21 5.96 -28.33
C GLU A 29 16.65 5.56 -27.95
N GLY A 30 17.50 5.43 -28.95
CA GLY A 30 18.93 5.16 -28.81
C GLY A 30 19.24 3.84 -28.09
N ASN A 31 19.26 3.88 -26.77
CA ASN A 31 19.65 2.75 -25.93
C ASN A 31 18.54 2.24 -24.99
N ARG A 32 17.31 2.66 -25.19
CA ARG A 32 16.18 2.31 -24.32
C ARG A 32 14.86 2.15 -25.04
N ILE A 33 14.01 1.31 -24.47
CA ILE A 33 12.58 1.25 -24.72
C ILE A 33 11.87 1.94 -23.58
N THR A 34 10.98 2.88 -23.89
CA THR A 34 10.10 3.54 -22.91
C THR A 34 8.69 3.05 -23.11
N GLN A 35 8.04 2.59 -22.05
CA GLN A 35 6.62 2.32 -22.02
C GLN A 35 5.91 3.53 -21.45
N GLN A 36 4.96 4.07 -22.20
CA GLN A 36 4.07 5.14 -21.77
C GLN A 36 2.66 4.58 -21.59
N ILE A 37 2.05 4.94 -20.46
CA ILE A 37 0.66 4.60 -20.17
C ILE A 37 -0.11 5.92 -20.11
N HIS A 38 -1.07 6.08 -21.00
CA HIS A 38 -1.94 7.26 -21.05
C HIS A 38 -3.35 6.86 -20.64
N GLY A 39 -4.02 7.74 -19.88
CA GLY A 39 -5.46 7.64 -19.69
C GLY A 39 -6.19 7.91 -21.02
N ASN A 40 -7.25 7.19 -21.31
CA ASN A 40 -8.17 7.55 -22.36
C ASN A 40 -9.11 8.65 -21.81
N LEU A 41 -8.71 9.91 -21.95
CA LEU A 41 -9.38 11.06 -21.37
C LEU A 41 -10.84 11.22 -21.84
N ASP A 42 -11.17 10.70 -23.02
CA ASP A 42 -12.54 10.77 -23.56
C ASP A 42 -13.50 9.79 -22.87
N ALA A 43 -12.97 8.77 -22.21
CA ALA A 43 -13.76 7.75 -21.53
C ALA A 43 -13.85 7.96 -20.00
N ILE A 44 -13.13 8.94 -19.45
CA ILE A 44 -13.08 9.24 -18.01
C ILE A 44 -13.98 10.42 -17.71
N PRO A 45 -14.90 10.32 -16.72
CA PRO A 45 -15.67 11.48 -16.25
C PRO A 45 -14.73 12.63 -15.83
N GLU A 46 -15.20 13.87 -16.03
CA GLU A 46 -14.39 15.09 -15.79
C GLU A 46 -13.79 15.15 -14.38
N ASN A 47 -14.56 14.70 -13.38
CA ASN A 47 -14.16 14.64 -11.97
C ASN A 47 -13.19 13.50 -11.63
N GLU A 48 -12.96 12.56 -12.56
CA GLU A 48 -12.06 11.43 -12.39
C GLU A 48 -10.83 11.50 -13.32
N LYS A 49 -10.70 12.58 -14.11
CA LYS A 49 -9.58 12.75 -15.02
C LYS A 49 -8.27 12.69 -14.27
N VAL A 50 -7.45 11.73 -14.65
CA VAL A 50 -6.06 11.62 -14.16
C VAL A 50 -5.28 12.81 -14.72
N ASP A 51 -4.63 13.57 -13.84
CA ASP A 51 -3.73 14.66 -14.26
C ASP A 51 -2.68 14.09 -15.23
N GLU A 52 -2.54 14.67 -16.41
CA GLU A 52 -1.53 14.27 -17.41
C GLU A 52 -0.10 14.27 -16.83
N LYS A 53 0.15 15.03 -15.76
CA LYS A 53 1.41 15.03 -15.01
C LYS A 53 1.69 13.70 -14.29
N ASN A 54 0.69 12.85 -14.12
CA ASN A 54 0.79 11.53 -13.49
C ASN A 54 0.96 10.38 -14.49
N VAL A 55 1.27 10.66 -15.75
CA VAL A 55 1.63 9.63 -16.73
C VAL A 55 2.90 8.94 -16.27
N THR A 56 2.77 7.70 -15.83
CA THR A 56 3.91 6.91 -15.38
C THR A 56 4.62 6.34 -16.60
N GLU A 57 5.81 6.83 -16.86
CA GLU A 57 6.71 6.24 -17.86
C GLU A 57 7.63 5.20 -17.19
N ARG A 58 7.80 4.06 -17.85
CA ARG A 58 8.77 3.03 -17.48
C ARG A 58 9.79 2.90 -18.60
N PHE A 59 11.03 2.71 -18.25
CA PHE A 59 12.08 2.48 -19.24
C PHE A 59 12.80 1.17 -18.98
N PHE A 60 13.24 0.55 -20.06
CA PHE A 60 14.19 -0.55 -20.07
C PHE A 60 15.37 -0.14 -20.97
N GLY A 61 16.55 -0.01 -20.40
CA GLY A 61 17.72 0.55 -21.05
C GLY A 61 18.95 -0.35 -20.96
N LEU A 62 19.91 -0.10 -21.86
CA LEU A 62 21.19 -0.76 -21.93
C LEU A 62 22.31 0.25 -21.77
N ALA A 63 23.29 -0.07 -20.91
CA ALA A 63 24.53 0.68 -20.73
C ALA A 63 25.76 -0.22 -20.94
N GLY A 64 26.88 0.35 -21.37
CA GLY A 64 28.13 -0.35 -21.63
C GLY A 64 28.23 -1.04 -23.00
N ALA A 65 27.18 -1.00 -23.82
CA ALA A 65 27.17 -1.46 -25.19
C ALA A 65 26.11 -0.72 -26.02
N GLU A 66 26.24 -0.81 -27.35
CA GLU A 66 25.22 -0.28 -28.27
C GLU A 66 24.11 -1.32 -28.50
N VAL A 67 22.86 -0.83 -28.60
CA VAL A 67 21.72 -1.67 -28.93
C VAL A 67 21.80 -2.06 -30.43
N SER A 68 21.79 -3.36 -30.71
CA SER A 68 21.79 -3.90 -32.07
C SER A 68 20.40 -4.02 -32.66
N SER A 69 19.44 -4.50 -31.84
CA SER A 69 18.01 -4.57 -32.18
C SER A 69 17.16 -4.51 -30.92
N TYR A 70 15.87 -4.23 -31.10
CA TYR A 70 14.92 -4.09 -30.00
C TYR A 70 13.54 -4.64 -30.35
N CYS A 71 12.74 -4.96 -29.33
CA CYS A 71 11.31 -5.22 -29.49
C CYS A 71 10.53 -4.68 -28.29
N GLY A 72 9.52 -3.87 -28.57
CA GLY A 72 8.57 -3.32 -27.60
C GLY A 72 7.22 -4.02 -27.59
N ASP A 73 7.00 -4.97 -28.50
CA ASP A 73 5.77 -5.74 -28.63
C ASP A 73 6.00 -7.19 -28.19
N LYS A 74 5.21 -7.63 -27.19
CA LYS A 74 5.36 -8.97 -26.63
C LYS A 74 4.99 -10.08 -27.61
N ASN A 75 3.97 -9.87 -28.45
CA ASN A 75 3.52 -10.88 -29.36
C ASN A 75 4.53 -11.06 -30.53
N GLU A 76 5.09 -9.97 -31.00
CA GLU A 76 6.17 -9.99 -31.99
C GLU A 76 7.45 -10.62 -31.40
N PHE A 77 7.77 -10.32 -30.14
CA PHE A 77 8.94 -10.90 -29.48
C PHE A 77 8.81 -12.41 -29.27
N LEU A 78 7.64 -12.87 -28.82
CA LEU A 78 7.40 -14.29 -28.56
C LEU A 78 7.24 -15.07 -29.87
N GLY A 79 6.51 -14.51 -30.83
CA GLY A 79 6.12 -15.20 -32.06
C GLY A 79 4.96 -16.18 -31.87
N SER A 80 4.38 -16.61 -33.00
CA SER A 80 3.28 -17.57 -33.00
C SER A 80 3.78 -18.96 -32.63
N TYR A 81 3.08 -19.64 -31.74
CA TYR A 81 3.40 -20.98 -31.23
C TYR A 81 4.72 -21.08 -30.44
N HIS A 82 5.35 -19.98 -30.13
CA HIS A 82 6.51 -19.88 -29.22
C HIS A 82 6.09 -19.43 -27.84
N GLY A 83 6.92 -19.70 -26.84
CA GLY A 83 6.73 -19.29 -25.45
C GLY A 83 7.97 -18.62 -24.87
N TYR A 84 7.91 -18.28 -23.58
CA TYR A 84 9.03 -17.63 -22.89
C TYR A 84 10.32 -18.46 -22.88
N GLY A 85 10.23 -19.78 -23.01
CA GLY A 85 11.41 -20.67 -23.07
C GLY A 85 12.14 -20.64 -24.40
N ASN A 86 11.48 -20.22 -25.50
CA ASN A 86 12.04 -20.17 -26.84
C ASN A 86 11.42 -19.03 -27.67
N PRO A 87 11.52 -17.76 -27.27
CA PRO A 87 10.95 -16.64 -28.00
C PRO A 87 11.55 -16.58 -29.44
N GLU A 88 10.71 -16.31 -30.41
CA GLU A 88 11.13 -16.23 -31.84
C GLU A 88 12.24 -15.19 -32.04
N GLY A 89 12.13 -14.02 -31.42
CA GLY A 89 13.14 -12.97 -31.45
C GLY A 89 14.54 -13.43 -30.98
N ILE A 90 14.60 -14.39 -30.04
CA ILE A 90 15.88 -15.00 -29.61
C ILE A 90 16.32 -16.07 -30.57
N VAL A 91 15.40 -16.94 -31.02
CA VAL A 91 15.71 -18.04 -31.97
C VAL A 91 16.21 -17.50 -33.29
N CYS A 92 15.60 -16.42 -33.80
CA CYS A 92 16.01 -15.78 -35.04
C CYS A 92 17.26 -14.90 -34.92
N GLY A 93 17.65 -14.54 -33.68
CA GLY A 93 18.79 -13.66 -33.39
C GLY A 93 18.58 -12.20 -33.81
N ASP A 94 17.33 -11.81 -34.07
CA ASP A 94 16.93 -10.44 -34.39
C ASP A 94 15.57 -10.13 -33.72
N LEU A 95 15.49 -9.00 -33.05
CA LEU A 95 14.28 -8.56 -32.36
C LEU A 95 13.30 -7.78 -33.24
N GLY A 96 13.63 -7.57 -34.52
CA GLY A 96 12.73 -7.03 -35.55
C GLY A 96 12.45 -5.53 -35.44
N ASN A 97 12.99 -4.81 -34.47
CA ASN A 97 12.85 -3.36 -34.25
C ASN A 97 11.39 -2.89 -34.26
N LYS A 98 10.55 -3.58 -33.47
CA LYS A 98 9.12 -3.30 -33.35
C LYS A 98 8.80 -2.50 -32.06
N THR A 99 7.79 -1.66 -32.17
CA THR A 99 7.15 -1.00 -31.01
C THR A 99 5.70 -1.45 -30.91
N SER A 100 5.07 -1.27 -29.76
CA SER A 100 3.65 -1.61 -29.55
C SER A 100 2.81 -0.35 -29.39
N TYR A 101 1.56 -0.44 -29.80
CA TYR A 101 0.53 0.56 -29.54
C TYR A 101 -0.77 -0.15 -29.16
N ASN A 102 -1.20 0.08 -27.93
CA ASN A 102 -2.41 -0.53 -27.35
C ASN A 102 -2.44 -2.07 -27.38
N GLU A 103 -1.26 -2.68 -27.43
CA GLU A 103 -1.02 -4.11 -27.40
C GLU A 103 -0.24 -4.50 -26.14
N ASN A 104 0.10 -5.77 -26.00
CA ASN A 104 0.93 -6.24 -24.90
C ASN A 104 2.36 -5.73 -25.06
N SER A 105 2.74 -4.77 -24.22
CA SER A 105 4.09 -4.20 -24.24
C SER A 105 5.11 -5.14 -23.62
N CYS A 106 6.33 -5.11 -24.13
CA CYS A 106 7.52 -5.68 -23.51
C CYS A 106 8.73 -4.75 -23.71
N GLY A 107 9.83 -5.08 -23.05
CA GLY A 107 11.14 -4.47 -23.28
C GLY A 107 12.16 -5.55 -23.61
N ALA A 108 12.56 -5.68 -24.87
CA ALA A 108 13.64 -6.55 -25.29
C ALA A 108 14.70 -5.72 -26.03
N LEU A 109 15.95 -5.84 -25.59
CA LEU A 109 17.12 -5.18 -26.19
C LEU A 109 18.19 -6.22 -26.46
N SER A 110 18.84 -6.15 -27.61
CA SER A 110 20.01 -6.97 -27.93
C SER A 110 21.23 -6.12 -28.21
N CYS A 111 22.39 -6.64 -27.87
CA CYS A 111 23.68 -6.05 -28.24
C CYS A 111 24.63 -7.14 -28.74
N LYS A 112 25.56 -6.77 -29.60
CA LYS A 112 26.64 -7.64 -30.09
C LYS A 112 27.93 -7.32 -29.36
N ILE A 113 28.54 -8.32 -28.76
CA ILE A 113 29.78 -8.19 -28.00
C ILE A 113 30.80 -9.17 -28.59
N THR A 114 31.99 -8.63 -28.86
CA THR A 114 33.14 -9.46 -29.26
C THR A 114 34.16 -9.45 -28.13
N LEU A 115 34.54 -10.63 -27.67
CA LEU A 115 35.54 -10.81 -26.60
C LEU A 115 36.77 -11.52 -27.14
N LYS A 116 37.94 -11.03 -26.75
CA LYS A 116 39.22 -11.76 -26.97
C LYS A 116 39.38 -12.80 -25.86
N ALA A 117 40.26 -13.77 -26.08
CA ALA A 117 40.59 -14.75 -25.05
C ALA A 117 41.05 -14.07 -23.74
N GLY A 118 40.39 -14.41 -22.62
CA GLY A 118 40.65 -13.82 -21.31
C GLY A 118 40.02 -12.45 -21.06
N GLU A 119 39.37 -11.86 -22.05
CA GLU A 119 38.68 -10.55 -21.89
C GLU A 119 37.34 -10.71 -21.16
N THR A 120 37.06 -9.79 -20.26
CA THR A 120 35.78 -9.67 -19.56
C THR A 120 35.18 -8.31 -19.86
N ARG A 121 33.90 -8.28 -20.16
CA ARG A 121 33.13 -7.05 -20.35
C ARG A 121 31.84 -7.08 -19.55
N THR A 122 31.58 -6.00 -18.82
CA THR A 122 30.33 -5.80 -18.08
C THR A 122 29.38 -4.92 -18.88
N ILE A 123 28.14 -5.32 -18.99
CA ILE A 123 27.03 -4.51 -19.49
C ILE A 123 25.96 -4.43 -18.41
N ALA A 124 25.15 -3.38 -18.40
CA ALA A 124 24.05 -3.23 -17.47
C ALA A 124 22.74 -3.04 -18.22
N PHE A 125 21.74 -3.82 -17.83
CA PHE A 125 20.35 -3.58 -18.18
C PHE A 125 19.67 -2.87 -17.02
N LEU A 126 19.00 -1.75 -17.31
CA LEU A 126 18.32 -0.92 -16.31
C LEU A 126 16.82 -0.95 -16.56
N LEU A 127 16.07 -1.22 -15.51
CA LEU A 127 14.61 -1.09 -15.50
C LEU A 127 14.22 -0.05 -14.46
N GLY A 128 13.47 0.96 -14.87
CA GLY A 128 13.08 2.04 -13.96
C GLY A 128 11.78 2.73 -14.34
N MET A 129 11.34 3.61 -13.45
CA MET A 129 10.16 4.46 -13.62
C MET A 129 10.62 5.91 -13.63
N LYS A 130 10.78 6.47 -14.80
CA LYS A 130 11.18 7.86 -15.05
C LYS A 130 10.68 8.31 -16.42
N PRO A 131 10.42 9.61 -16.62
CA PRO A 131 10.21 10.18 -17.95
C PRO A 131 11.40 9.85 -18.87
N SER A 132 11.13 9.69 -20.17
CA SER A 132 12.18 9.31 -21.15
C SER A 132 13.38 10.27 -21.13
N SER A 133 13.14 11.55 -20.92
CA SER A 133 14.21 12.56 -20.80
C SER A 133 15.16 12.31 -19.61
N GLU A 134 14.61 11.93 -18.46
CA GLU A 134 15.41 11.60 -17.26
C GLU A 134 16.05 10.21 -17.35
N ALA A 135 15.36 9.25 -17.99
CA ALA A 135 15.86 7.90 -18.19
C ALA A 135 17.20 7.86 -18.92
N ALA A 136 17.39 8.75 -19.92
CA ALA A 136 18.65 8.89 -20.63
C ALA A 136 19.81 9.26 -19.70
N GLU A 137 19.55 10.13 -18.74
CA GLU A 137 20.55 10.56 -17.77
C GLU A 137 20.91 9.45 -16.78
N VAL A 138 19.90 8.74 -16.28
CA VAL A 138 20.10 7.56 -15.42
C VAL A 138 20.97 6.52 -16.13
N ILE A 139 20.68 6.18 -17.40
CA ILE A 139 21.48 5.19 -18.16
C ILE A 139 22.91 5.67 -18.34
N ARG A 140 23.13 6.97 -18.58
CA ARG A 140 24.46 7.55 -18.73
C ARG A 140 25.33 7.38 -17.47
N CYS A 141 24.74 7.38 -16.29
CA CYS A 141 25.48 7.11 -15.05
C CYS A 141 26.12 5.71 -15.02
N TYR A 142 25.65 4.80 -15.87
CA TYR A 142 26.15 3.43 -16.00
C TYR A 142 26.98 3.20 -17.28
N GLU A 143 27.49 4.23 -17.94
CA GLU A 143 28.35 4.07 -19.14
C GLU A 143 29.58 3.21 -18.85
N ASN A 144 30.09 3.27 -17.61
CA ASN A 144 31.11 2.33 -17.13
C ASN A 144 30.48 1.39 -16.09
N PRO A 145 29.81 0.29 -16.51
CA PRO A 145 28.93 -0.44 -15.62
C PRO A 145 29.62 -1.18 -14.47
N ALA A 146 30.85 -1.69 -14.70
CA ALA A 146 31.49 -2.56 -13.71
C ALA A 146 31.73 -1.90 -12.33
N PRO A 147 32.41 -0.72 -12.23
CA PRO A 147 32.56 -0.03 -10.96
C PRO A 147 31.23 0.50 -10.42
N THR A 148 30.40 1.09 -11.27
CA THR A 148 29.11 1.67 -10.84
C THR A 148 28.22 0.63 -10.20
N VAL A 149 28.02 -0.53 -10.84
CA VAL A 149 27.20 -1.61 -10.29
C VAL A 149 27.80 -2.17 -8.99
N ALA A 150 29.12 -2.24 -8.89
CA ALA A 150 29.77 -2.71 -7.65
C ALA A 150 29.55 -1.76 -6.48
N GLU A 151 29.62 -0.45 -6.72
CA GLU A 151 29.35 0.58 -5.71
C GLU A 151 27.87 0.60 -5.29
N GLU A 152 26.95 0.57 -6.26
CA GLU A 152 25.51 0.49 -5.99
C GLU A 152 25.14 -0.76 -5.19
N LEU A 153 25.68 -1.92 -5.55
CA LEU A 153 25.45 -3.15 -4.80
C LEU A 153 25.98 -3.08 -3.38
N LYS A 154 27.14 -2.43 -3.18
CA LYS A 154 27.70 -2.20 -1.85
C LYS A 154 26.81 -1.26 -1.03
N ALA A 155 26.35 -0.16 -1.64
CA ALA A 155 25.42 0.77 -0.99
C ALA A 155 24.09 0.11 -0.63
N LEU A 156 23.50 -0.67 -1.55
CA LEU A 156 22.27 -1.41 -1.31
C LEU A 156 22.40 -2.42 -0.16
N LYS A 157 23.52 -3.16 -0.11
CA LYS A 157 23.79 -4.09 1.00
C LYS A 157 23.94 -3.35 2.34
N ALA A 158 24.59 -2.20 2.34
CA ALA A 158 24.76 -1.39 3.55
C ALA A 158 23.41 -0.85 4.05
N ASP A 159 22.56 -0.37 3.14
CA ASP A 159 21.22 0.12 3.46
C ASP A 159 20.34 -0.99 4.06
N TRP A 160 20.30 -2.18 3.42
CA TRP A 160 19.56 -3.31 3.98
C TRP A 160 20.11 -3.76 5.33
N ASN A 161 21.43 -3.87 5.48
CA ASN A 161 22.03 -4.28 6.75
C ASN A 161 21.68 -3.27 7.85
N SER A 162 21.70 -1.97 7.58
CA SER A 162 21.33 -0.96 8.57
C SER A 162 19.92 -1.12 9.10
N LYS A 163 18.98 -1.56 8.27
CA LYS A 163 17.59 -1.85 8.65
C LYS A 163 17.47 -3.17 9.41
N LEU A 164 18.13 -4.22 8.91
CA LEU A 164 18.06 -5.57 9.49
C LEU A 164 18.83 -5.68 10.81
N ASP A 165 19.87 -4.86 11.03
CA ASP A 165 20.72 -4.93 12.21
C ASP A 165 20.06 -4.36 13.48
N ASN A 166 18.92 -3.67 13.37
CA ASN A 166 18.17 -3.16 14.50
C ASN A 166 17.52 -4.27 15.35
N LEU A 167 17.33 -5.46 14.80
CA LEU A 167 16.91 -6.65 15.53
C LEU A 167 17.76 -7.85 15.09
N LYS A 168 18.60 -8.35 15.98
CA LYS A 168 19.43 -9.56 15.75
C LYS A 168 19.28 -10.52 16.89
N VAL A 169 19.04 -11.77 16.55
CA VAL A 169 19.06 -12.90 17.48
C VAL A 169 20.16 -13.87 17.09
N SER A 170 20.69 -14.55 18.09
CA SER A 170 21.65 -15.66 17.91
C SER A 170 21.24 -16.79 18.84
N THR A 171 20.74 -17.85 18.28
CA THR A 171 20.23 -19.02 19.01
C THR A 171 20.92 -20.30 18.55
N PRO A 172 20.69 -21.44 19.22
CA PRO A 172 21.19 -22.74 18.73
C PRO A 172 20.58 -23.20 17.40
N SER A 173 19.52 -22.53 16.87
CA SER A 173 18.91 -22.89 15.59
C SER A 173 19.23 -21.81 14.53
N PRO A 174 20.14 -22.12 13.57
CA PRO A 174 20.47 -21.21 12.46
C PRO A 174 19.26 -20.89 11.56
N GLU A 175 18.32 -21.81 11.44
CA GLU A 175 17.10 -21.63 10.65
C GLU A 175 16.19 -20.57 11.28
N PHE A 176 16.04 -20.63 12.61
CA PHE A 176 15.29 -19.62 13.36
C PHE A 176 15.97 -18.25 13.25
N ASP A 177 17.30 -18.20 13.42
CA ASP A 177 18.07 -16.97 13.29
C ASP A 177 17.89 -16.36 11.89
N THR A 178 17.96 -17.17 10.84
CA THR A 178 17.75 -16.72 9.46
C THR A 178 16.34 -16.19 9.26
N MET A 179 15.34 -16.86 9.83
CA MET A 179 13.95 -16.40 9.74
C MET A 179 13.76 -15.04 10.39
N ILE A 180 14.24 -14.86 11.62
CA ILE A 180 14.08 -13.60 12.36
C ILE A 180 14.97 -12.49 11.78
N ASN A 181 16.26 -12.75 11.60
CA ASN A 181 17.24 -11.73 11.22
C ASN A 181 17.12 -11.25 9.79
N THR A 182 16.44 -11.98 8.92
CA THR A 182 16.35 -11.63 7.49
C THR A 182 14.92 -11.68 6.99
N TRP A 183 14.29 -12.85 6.97
CA TRP A 183 13.03 -13.01 6.24
C TRP A 183 11.85 -12.31 6.88
N ASN A 184 11.76 -12.33 8.21
CA ASN A 184 10.68 -11.66 8.92
C ASN A 184 10.75 -10.14 8.71
N ALA A 185 11.93 -9.57 8.92
CA ALA A 185 12.16 -8.14 8.71
C ALA A 185 11.92 -7.75 7.24
N TYR A 186 12.46 -8.53 6.27
CA TYR A 186 12.23 -8.30 4.85
C TYR A 186 10.74 -8.32 4.50
N ASN A 187 9.98 -9.32 4.96
CA ASN A 187 8.56 -9.43 4.68
C ASN A 187 7.77 -8.25 5.29
N CYS A 188 8.11 -7.83 6.52
CA CYS A 188 7.50 -6.67 7.14
C CYS A 188 7.76 -5.39 6.33
N PHE A 189 8.99 -5.16 5.88
CA PHE A 189 9.32 -4.04 5.00
C PHE A 189 8.57 -4.10 3.65
N MET A 190 8.53 -5.26 3.02
CA MET A 190 7.82 -5.43 1.75
C MET A 190 6.32 -5.15 1.91
N THR A 191 5.70 -5.68 2.96
CA THR A 191 4.30 -5.42 3.27
C THR A 191 4.06 -3.93 3.50
N PHE A 192 4.90 -3.27 4.28
CA PHE A 192 4.80 -1.85 4.56
C PHE A 192 4.99 -0.97 3.31
N ILE A 193 6.04 -1.23 2.51
CA ILE A 193 6.38 -0.41 1.33
C ILE A 193 5.34 -0.60 0.22
N TRP A 194 4.95 -1.83 -0.05
CA TRP A 194 3.99 -2.17 -1.10
C TRP A 194 2.53 -2.04 -0.66
N SER A 195 2.27 -1.90 0.64
CA SER A 195 0.92 -1.81 1.21
C SER A 195 -0.03 -2.86 0.62
N ARG A 196 0.42 -4.13 0.60
CA ARG A 196 -0.31 -5.26 0.00
C ARG A 196 -0.56 -5.13 -1.50
N ALA A 197 0.10 -4.19 -2.18
CA ALA A 197 0.04 -4.02 -3.64
C ALA A 197 0.81 -5.08 -4.43
N ALA A 198 1.23 -6.17 -3.78
CA ALA A 198 1.92 -7.28 -4.41
C ALA A 198 1.06 -8.06 -5.44
N SER A 199 -0.23 -7.84 -5.46
CA SER A 199 -1.16 -8.40 -6.43
C SER A 199 -1.66 -7.35 -7.40
N PHE A 200 -1.34 -7.49 -8.66
CA PHE A 200 -1.92 -6.66 -9.75
C PHE A 200 -3.45 -6.75 -9.82
N ILE A 201 -4.03 -7.85 -9.35
CA ILE A 201 -5.47 -8.09 -9.37
C ILE A 201 -6.14 -7.38 -8.20
N TYR A 202 -5.53 -7.44 -7.03
CA TYR A 202 -6.17 -7.00 -5.78
C TYR A 202 -5.87 -5.53 -5.45
N CYS A 203 -4.61 -5.14 -5.40
CA CYS A 203 -4.20 -3.80 -4.96
C CYS A 203 -3.65 -2.93 -6.10
N GLY A 204 -3.14 -3.51 -7.18
CA GLY A 204 -2.52 -2.78 -8.29
C GLY A 204 -3.46 -1.87 -9.07
N LEU A 205 -4.76 -1.97 -8.85
CA LEU A 205 -5.79 -1.14 -9.47
C LEU A 205 -6.38 -0.10 -8.51
N ARG A 206 -6.04 -0.13 -7.22
CA ARG A 206 -6.52 0.85 -6.24
C ARG A 206 -5.60 2.07 -6.22
N ASN A 207 -6.22 3.23 -6.15
CA ASN A 207 -5.52 4.51 -6.11
C ASN A 207 -5.28 4.97 -4.66
N GLY A 208 -4.89 4.05 -3.77
CA GLY A 208 -4.70 4.40 -2.37
C GLY A 208 -4.42 3.20 -1.46
N TYR A 209 -4.36 3.51 -0.18
CA TYR A 209 -4.13 2.58 0.91
C TYR A 209 -5.45 2.15 1.56
N GLY A 210 -5.62 0.86 1.87
CA GLY A 210 -6.63 0.43 2.83
C GLY A 210 -6.25 0.96 4.21
N TYR A 211 -7.18 1.59 4.92
CA TYR A 211 -6.88 2.23 6.20
C TYR A 211 -6.33 1.23 7.22
N ARG A 212 -7.14 0.26 7.61
CA ARG A 212 -6.77 -0.74 8.63
C ARG A 212 -5.57 -1.58 8.21
N ASP A 213 -5.50 -1.94 6.92
CA ASP A 213 -4.39 -2.73 6.39
C ASP A 213 -3.06 -2.04 6.61
N THR A 214 -3.00 -0.76 6.24
CA THR A 214 -1.78 0.04 6.38
C THR A 214 -1.43 0.29 7.83
N VAL A 215 -2.42 0.59 8.69
CA VAL A 215 -2.17 0.80 10.12
C VAL A 215 -1.64 -0.47 10.80
N GLN A 216 -2.14 -1.65 10.41
CA GLN A 216 -1.60 -2.93 10.90
C GLN A 216 -0.17 -3.17 10.40
N ASP A 217 0.08 -2.94 9.11
CA ASP A 217 1.37 -3.21 8.48
C ASP A 217 2.50 -2.35 9.07
N ILE A 218 2.20 -1.13 9.52
CA ILE A 218 3.16 -0.26 10.24
C ILE A 218 3.75 -0.98 11.45
N GLN A 219 2.96 -1.76 12.19
CA GLN A 219 3.41 -2.43 13.41
C GLN A 219 4.59 -3.38 13.18
N GLY A 220 4.73 -3.90 11.96
CA GLY A 220 5.81 -4.82 11.59
C GLY A 220 7.16 -4.17 11.45
N ILE A 221 7.23 -2.83 11.28
CA ILE A 221 8.49 -2.13 11.05
C ILE A 221 8.87 -1.12 12.15
N ILE A 222 8.04 -0.92 13.15
CA ILE A 222 8.29 0.06 14.22
C ILE A 222 9.68 -0.12 14.86
N HIS A 223 10.03 -1.35 15.17
CA HIS A 223 11.33 -1.68 15.78
C HIS A 223 12.50 -1.71 14.78
N LEU A 224 12.22 -1.73 13.48
CA LEU A 224 13.23 -1.77 12.42
C LEU A 224 13.52 -0.37 11.85
N ALA A 225 12.50 0.45 11.70
CA ALA A 225 12.60 1.78 11.11
C ALA A 225 11.53 2.72 11.73
N PRO A 226 11.72 3.14 12.98
CA PRO A 226 10.73 3.90 13.73
C PRO A 226 10.38 5.25 13.08
N GLU A 227 11.30 5.89 12.37
CA GLU A 227 11.06 7.15 11.66
C GLU A 227 10.09 6.94 10.49
N MET A 228 10.30 5.89 9.69
CA MET A 228 9.40 5.55 8.59
C MET A 228 8.01 5.15 9.11
N ALA A 229 7.98 4.44 10.24
CA ALA A 229 6.73 4.09 10.92
C ALA A 229 5.98 5.35 11.36
N LEU A 230 6.68 6.30 12.01
CA LEU A 230 6.09 7.55 12.48
C LEU A 230 5.48 8.39 11.34
N GLU A 231 6.20 8.54 10.24
CA GLU A 231 5.68 9.26 9.06
C GLU A 231 4.38 8.63 8.55
N LYS A 232 4.33 7.30 8.48
CA LYS A 232 3.13 6.60 8.03
C LYS A 232 2.01 6.67 9.08
N ILE A 233 2.30 6.63 10.37
CA ILE A 233 1.29 6.83 11.44
C ILE A 233 0.67 8.22 11.32
N ARG A 234 1.48 9.28 11.13
CA ARG A 234 0.98 10.64 10.91
C ARG A 234 0.07 10.72 9.69
N PHE A 235 0.49 10.10 8.60
CA PHE A 235 -0.31 10.04 7.37
C PHE A 235 -1.65 9.32 7.60
N MET A 236 -1.67 8.20 8.32
CA MET A 236 -2.91 7.48 8.60
C MET A 236 -3.80 8.18 9.63
N LEU A 237 -3.23 8.87 10.62
CA LEU A 237 -3.99 9.75 11.52
C LEU A 237 -4.66 10.89 10.75
N SER A 238 -3.96 11.50 9.79
CA SER A 238 -4.55 12.56 8.96
C SER A 238 -5.68 12.08 8.04
N ALA A 239 -5.82 10.78 7.87
CA ALA A 239 -6.93 10.15 7.15
C ALA A 239 -8.08 9.70 8.06
N GLN A 240 -8.02 9.98 9.35
CA GLN A 240 -9.17 9.85 10.24
C GLN A 240 -10.11 11.05 10.04
N VAL A 241 -11.40 10.80 9.98
CA VAL A 241 -12.44 11.83 9.91
C VAL A 241 -12.64 12.44 11.29
N ASN A 242 -13.04 13.70 11.37
CA ASN A 242 -13.18 14.43 12.64
C ASN A 242 -14.25 13.85 13.58
N ASN A 243 -15.14 12.98 13.08
CA ASN A 243 -16.07 12.20 13.92
C ASN A 243 -15.42 10.96 14.55
N GLY A 244 -14.17 10.65 14.23
CA GLY A 244 -13.42 9.52 14.79
C GLY A 244 -13.33 8.28 13.88
N GLY A 245 -14.11 8.19 12.80
CA GLY A 245 -14.03 7.10 11.82
C GLY A 245 -12.83 7.22 10.90
N GLY A 246 -12.37 6.12 10.33
CA GLY A 246 -11.31 6.10 9.34
C GLY A 246 -11.85 6.16 7.90
N LEU A 247 -11.14 6.80 6.98
CA LEU A 247 -11.46 6.70 5.54
C LEU A 247 -11.19 5.26 5.07
N PRO A 248 -12.18 4.52 4.52
CA PRO A 248 -11.97 3.14 4.11
C PRO A 248 -10.87 2.95 3.06
N LEU A 249 -10.64 3.99 2.24
CA LEU A 249 -9.56 4.09 1.27
C LEU A 249 -8.91 5.46 1.38
N VAL A 250 -7.61 5.49 1.66
CA VAL A 250 -6.79 6.70 1.72
C VAL A 250 -6.06 6.86 0.39
N LYS A 251 -6.46 7.82 -0.43
CA LYS A 251 -5.86 8.06 -1.75
C LYS A 251 -4.37 8.39 -1.64
N PHE A 252 -3.57 8.02 -2.64
CA PHE A 252 -2.17 8.45 -2.69
C PHE A 252 -2.02 9.97 -2.77
N THR A 253 -3.05 10.64 -3.29
CA THR A 253 -3.16 12.10 -3.37
C THR A 253 -3.94 12.70 -2.19
N HIS A 254 -4.07 11.94 -1.09
CA HIS A 254 -4.78 12.39 0.11
C HIS A 254 -4.34 13.80 0.53
N THR A 255 -5.34 14.66 0.77
CA THR A 255 -5.13 16.04 1.20
C THR A 255 -5.93 16.28 2.48
N PRO A 256 -5.28 16.29 3.65
CA PRO A 256 -5.96 16.52 4.93
C PRO A 256 -6.81 17.80 4.91
N GLY A 257 -7.96 17.74 5.57
CA GLY A 257 -8.91 18.86 5.67
C GLY A 257 -9.81 19.06 4.45
N LYS A 258 -9.71 18.22 3.42
CA LYS A 258 -10.45 18.39 2.14
C LYS A 258 -11.09 17.12 1.60
N GLU A 259 -10.99 16.02 2.32
CA GLU A 259 -11.56 14.75 1.86
C GLU A 259 -13.07 14.71 2.09
N ASP A 260 -13.78 14.08 1.15
CA ASP A 260 -15.15 13.68 1.34
C ASP A 260 -15.25 12.57 2.37
N THR A 261 -16.33 12.58 3.13
CA THR A 261 -16.51 11.60 4.21
C THR A 261 -17.51 10.51 3.81
N PRO A 262 -17.40 9.30 4.39
CA PRO A 262 -18.36 8.22 4.19
C PRO A 262 -19.74 8.46 4.84
N ASP A 263 -20.09 9.69 5.19
CA ASP A 263 -21.36 10.11 5.80
C ASP A 263 -22.36 10.63 4.77
N ASP A 264 -22.34 10.12 3.53
CA ASP A 264 -23.30 10.53 2.50
C ASP A 264 -24.72 10.32 2.97
N ALA A 265 -25.50 11.40 2.98
CA ALA A 265 -26.86 11.39 3.54
C ALA A 265 -27.80 10.45 2.79
N SER A 266 -27.63 10.28 1.48
CA SER A 266 -28.45 9.38 0.66
C SER A 266 -28.13 7.94 0.97
N TYR A 267 -26.85 7.61 1.15
CA TYR A 267 -26.41 6.29 1.56
C TYR A 267 -26.93 5.94 2.96
N VAL A 268 -26.81 6.85 3.92
CA VAL A 268 -27.32 6.65 5.29
C VAL A 268 -28.84 6.47 5.30
N GLN A 269 -29.56 7.25 4.48
CA GLN A 269 -31.02 7.10 4.36
C GLN A 269 -31.41 5.74 3.78
N GLU A 270 -30.66 5.22 2.80
CA GLU A 270 -30.93 3.93 2.17
C GLU A 270 -30.57 2.74 3.07
N THR A 271 -29.41 2.81 3.72
CA THR A 271 -28.81 1.66 4.44
C THR A 271 -29.03 1.67 5.94
N GLY A 272 -29.35 2.84 6.52
CA GLY A 272 -29.46 3.04 7.96
C GLY A 272 -28.13 3.20 8.70
N HIS A 273 -27.00 3.26 7.98
CA HIS A 273 -25.66 3.46 8.57
C HIS A 273 -24.72 4.16 7.59
N PRO A 274 -23.65 4.84 8.09
CA PRO A 274 -22.63 5.40 7.20
C PRO A 274 -21.74 4.31 6.57
N ALA A 275 -21.04 4.66 5.49
CA ALA A 275 -20.19 3.73 4.74
C ALA A 275 -18.78 3.55 5.36
N TYR A 276 -18.64 3.75 6.68
CA TYR A 276 -17.43 3.42 7.42
C TYR A 276 -17.28 1.92 7.65
N ARG A 277 -16.05 1.46 7.82
CA ARG A 277 -15.77 0.18 8.45
C ARG A 277 -15.69 0.35 9.96
N ALA A 278 -16.23 -0.61 10.67
CA ALA A 278 -16.36 -0.51 12.13
C ALA A 278 -15.03 -0.58 12.88
N ASP A 279 -14.03 -1.21 12.28
CA ASP A 279 -12.74 -1.51 12.90
C ASP A 279 -11.59 -0.58 12.48
N ASP A 280 -11.74 0.21 11.40
CA ASP A 280 -10.65 0.97 10.79
C ASP A 280 -9.87 1.80 11.82
N ALA A 281 -10.52 2.72 12.54
CA ALA A 281 -9.86 3.61 13.48
C ALA A 281 -9.36 2.92 14.76
N LEU A 282 -9.91 1.76 15.10
CA LEU A 282 -9.49 1.00 16.29
C LEU A 282 -8.08 0.41 16.15
N TRP A 283 -7.60 0.22 14.92
CA TRP A 283 -6.23 -0.25 14.67
C TRP A 283 -5.16 0.80 15.01
N LEU A 284 -5.53 2.07 15.14
CA LEU A 284 -4.60 3.12 15.60
C LEU A 284 -4.07 2.85 17.01
N PHE A 285 -4.90 2.28 17.89
CA PHE A 285 -4.53 2.10 19.29
C PHE A 285 -3.31 1.19 19.48
N PRO A 286 -3.31 -0.07 19.00
CA PRO A 286 -2.14 -0.92 19.13
C PRO A 286 -0.92 -0.36 18.38
N THR A 287 -1.13 0.36 17.27
CA THR A 287 -0.04 0.92 16.47
C THR A 287 0.63 2.09 17.17
N VAL A 288 -0.13 3.06 17.68
CA VAL A 288 0.40 4.19 18.45
C VAL A 288 1.02 3.71 19.78
N TYR A 289 0.36 2.78 20.48
CA TYR A 289 0.88 2.20 21.71
C TYR A 289 2.23 1.51 21.50
N LYS A 290 2.32 0.67 20.46
CA LYS A 290 3.55 -0.04 20.11
C LYS A 290 4.67 0.94 19.71
N TYR A 291 4.36 1.99 18.94
CA TYR A 291 5.32 3.02 18.58
C TYR A 291 5.89 3.74 19.82
N ILE A 292 5.02 4.18 20.73
CA ILE A 292 5.44 4.86 21.94
C ILE A 292 6.22 3.92 22.86
N SER A 293 5.78 2.66 22.98
CA SER A 293 6.46 1.65 23.81
C SER A 293 7.86 1.33 23.31
N GLU A 294 8.05 1.27 22.00
CA GLU A 294 9.34 0.98 21.38
C GLU A 294 10.31 2.16 21.45
N THR A 295 9.80 3.36 21.20
CA THR A 295 10.65 4.56 21.03
C THR A 295 10.78 5.41 22.30
N GLY A 296 9.87 5.28 23.25
CA GLY A 296 9.75 6.17 24.40
C GLY A 296 9.23 7.58 24.04
N ASN A 297 8.81 7.81 22.80
CA ASN A 297 8.34 9.12 22.32
C ASN A 297 6.91 9.41 22.77
N THR A 298 6.73 9.66 24.06
CA THR A 298 5.42 10.02 24.63
C THR A 298 4.91 11.39 24.19
N ALA A 299 5.81 12.30 23.77
CA ALA A 299 5.44 13.61 23.24
C ALA A 299 4.57 13.51 21.97
N PHE A 300 4.62 12.38 21.27
CA PHE A 300 3.76 12.13 20.11
C PHE A 300 2.26 12.23 20.43
N LEU A 301 1.84 11.93 21.67
CA LEU A 301 0.44 12.10 22.08
C LEU A 301 -0.05 13.56 22.03
N ASP A 302 0.87 14.52 22.11
CA ASP A 302 0.57 15.95 22.07
C ASP A 302 0.74 16.56 20.67
N GLU A 303 1.23 15.79 19.71
CA GLU A 303 1.38 16.27 18.34
C GLU A 303 0.02 16.52 17.70
N VAL A 304 -0.13 17.71 17.10
CA VAL A 304 -1.37 18.12 16.43
C VAL A 304 -1.34 17.66 15.00
N ILE A 305 -2.37 16.91 14.60
CA ILE A 305 -2.53 16.35 13.25
C ILE A 305 -3.91 16.76 12.72
N PRO A 306 -4.00 17.20 11.43
CA PRO A 306 -5.28 17.50 10.82
C PRO A 306 -6.11 16.24 10.61
N PHE A 307 -7.44 16.34 10.70
CA PHE A 307 -8.37 15.31 10.25
C PHE A 307 -8.54 15.35 8.73
N ALA A 308 -9.09 14.28 8.17
CA ALA A 308 -9.26 14.12 6.73
C ALA A 308 -10.16 15.22 6.12
N ASN A 309 -11.23 15.61 6.80
CA ASN A 309 -12.25 16.50 6.27
C ASN A 309 -12.15 17.94 6.79
N LYS A 310 -11.89 18.15 8.06
CA LYS A 310 -11.82 19.48 8.69
C LYS A 310 -11.24 19.37 10.09
N GLU A 311 -10.78 20.49 10.65
CA GLU A 311 -10.20 20.57 11.99
C GLU A 311 -8.84 19.87 12.12
N GLU A 312 -8.22 20.07 13.26
CA GLU A 312 -7.00 19.38 13.69
C GLU A 312 -7.07 19.16 15.21
N ALA A 313 -6.39 18.14 15.69
CA ALA A 313 -6.34 17.84 17.10
C ALA A 313 -5.06 17.08 17.47
N THR A 314 -4.81 16.93 18.75
CA THR A 314 -3.70 16.09 19.25
C THR A 314 -3.95 14.61 18.91
N VAL A 315 -2.89 13.83 18.80
CA VAL A 315 -3.00 12.37 18.65
C VAL A 315 -3.86 11.76 19.75
N TYR A 316 -3.71 12.23 20.99
CA TYR A 316 -4.55 11.79 22.09
C TYR A 316 -6.05 12.04 21.83
N GLU A 317 -6.39 13.21 21.29
CA GLU A 317 -7.78 13.54 20.93
C GLU A 317 -8.27 12.71 19.73
N HIS A 318 -7.42 12.42 18.74
CA HIS A 318 -7.75 11.48 17.66
C HIS A 318 -8.21 10.12 18.21
N LEU A 319 -7.50 9.59 19.19
CA LEU A 319 -7.86 8.32 19.83
C LEU A 319 -9.15 8.44 20.66
N LYS A 320 -9.36 9.54 21.39
CA LYS A 320 -10.63 9.79 22.11
C LYS A 320 -11.83 9.80 21.16
N ARG A 321 -11.70 10.46 20.02
CA ARG A 321 -12.76 10.49 19.00
C ARG A 321 -13.01 9.12 18.36
N ALA A 322 -12.00 8.27 18.20
CA ALA A 322 -12.20 6.92 17.71
C ALA A 322 -13.03 6.06 18.70
N VAL A 323 -12.82 6.22 20.00
CA VAL A 323 -13.66 5.57 21.01
C VAL A 323 -15.09 6.12 20.99
N ALA A 324 -15.25 7.45 20.91
CA ALA A 324 -16.57 8.08 20.81
C ALA A 324 -17.32 7.59 19.55
N PHE A 325 -16.65 7.52 18.40
CA PHE A 325 -17.23 6.99 17.16
C PHE A 325 -17.81 5.58 17.35
N SER A 326 -17.08 4.68 18.03
CA SER A 326 -17.58 3.32 18.27
C SER A 326 -18.78 3.31 19.23
N LEU A 327 -18.81 4.20 20.23
CA LEU A 327 -19.94 4.35 21.15
C LEU A 327 -21.19 4.95 20.46
N ASP A 328 -20.99 5.83 19.49
CA ASP A 328 -22.09 6.45 18.72
C ASP A 328 -22.69 5.48 17.69
N HIS A 329 -22.00 4.35 17.40
CA HIS A 329 -22.42 3.36 16.42
C HIS A 329 -22.56 1.96 17.05
N LEU A 330 -23.29 1.88 18.16
CA LEU A 330 -23.65 0.61 18.76
C LEU A 330 -24.91 0.03 18.10
N GLY A 331 -24.94 -1.30 17.97
CA GLY A 331 -26.12 -2.03 17.52
C GLY A 331 -27.16 -2.25 18.61
N PRO A 332 -28.22 -3.04 18.35
CA PRO A 332 -29.37 -3.21 19.22
C PRO A 332 -29.05 -3.77 20.62
N HIS A 333 -27.99 -4.57 20.73
CA HIS A 333 -27.56 -5.16 22.00
C HIS A 333 -26.48 -4.33 22.71
N GLY A 334 -26.05 -3.23 22.08
CA GLY A 334 -25.06 -2.29 22.60
C GLY A 334 -23.62 -2.76 22.44
N MET A 335 -23.35 -3.55 21.42
CA MET A 335 -22.02 -3.82 20.89
C MET A 335 -21.80 -3.04 19.60
N PRO A 336 -20.55 -2.83 19.13
CA PRO A 336 -20.30 -2.11 17.88
C PRO A 336 -21.04 -2.75 16.72
N ALA A 337 -21.83 -1.94 16.00
CA ALA A 337 -22.44 -2.34 14.74
C ALA A 337 -21.36 -2.57 13.68
N GLY A 338 -21.59 -3.52 12.78
CA GLY A 338 -20.63 -3.84 11.73
C GLY A 338 -20.53 -2.78 10.63
N LEU A 339 -21.50 -1.88 10.54
CA LEU A 339 -21.58 -0.83 9.53
C LEU A 339 -21.43 -1.38 8.11
N TYR A 340 -20.60 -0.72 7.26
CA TYR A 340 -20.34 -1.20 5.90
C TYR A 340 -19.60 -2.55 5.90
N ALA A 341 -18.66 -2.73 6.81
CA ALA A 341 -17.93 -3.97 7.05
C ALA A 341 -17.18 -3.90 8.38
N ASP A 342 -16.91 -5.06 8.97
CA ASP A 342 -15.84 -5.22 9.96
C ASP A 342 -14.54 -5.66 9.27
N TRP A 343 -13.62 -6.29 9.98
CA TRP A 343 -12.38 -6.81 9.39
C TRP A 343 -12.63 -7.81 8.25
N ASN A 344 -13.74 -8.54 8.30
CA ASN A 344 -14.17 -9.41 7.22
C ASN A 344 -15.07 -8.64 6.24
N ASP A 345 -14.49 -8.13 5.16
CA ASP A 345 -15.19 -7.37 4.11
C ASP A 345 -16.37 -8.12 3.46
N CYS A 346 -16.46 -9.44 3.65
CA CYS A 346 -17.58 -10.25 3.14
C CYS A 346 -18.81 -10.18 4.02
N LEU A 347 -18.69 -9.73 5.27
CA LEU A 347 -19.79 -9.62 6.22
C LEU A 347 -20.32 -8.18 6.24
N ARG A 348 -21.43 -7.95 5.60
CA ARG A 348 -22.15 -6.67 5.63
C ARG A 348 -23.21 -6.71 6.70
N LEU A 349 -22.81 -6.41 7.93
CA LEU A 349 -23.67 -6.51 9.11
C LEU A 349 -24.61 -5.30 9.25
N GLY A 350 -24.26 -4.15 8.70
CA GLY A 350 -25.06 -2.92 8.73
C GLY A 350 -25.20 -2.34 10.13
N ALA A 351 -26.32 -1.63 10.35
CA ALA A 351 -26.64 -0.99 11.63
C ALA A 351 -27.15 -1.95 12.70
N ASN A 352 -27.67 -3.11 12.30
CA ASN A 352 -28.34 -4.05 13.20
C ASN A 352 -27.51 -5.30 13.51
N GLY A 353 -26.55 -5.64 12.67
CA GLY A 353 -25.61 -6.72 12.94
C GLY A 353 -24.44 -6.21 13.74
N GLU A 354 -24.06 -6.94 14.78
CA GLU A 354 -22.98 -6.60 15.70
C GLU A 354 -21.82 -7.58 15.53
N SER A 355 -20.60 -7.09 15.71
CA SER A 355 -19.38 -7.88 15.55
C SER A 355 -18.71 -8.13 16.89
N SER A 356 -18.64 -9.39 17.33
CA SER A 356 -17.88 -9.77 18.51
C SER A 356 -16.39 -9.50 18.36
N PHE A 357 -15.85 -9.61 17.14
CA PHE A 357 -14.47 -9.25 16.84
C PHE A 357 -14.20 -7.75 17.11
N VAL A 358 -15.05 -6.86 16.58
CA VAL A 358 -14.92 -5.42 16.82
C VAL A 358 -15.16 -5.08 18.28
N ALA A 359 -16.08 -5.79 18.96
CA ALA A 359 -16.31 -5.60 20.38
C ALA A 359 -15.04 -5.88 21.21
N LEU A 360 -14.34 -6.96 20.96
CA LEU A 360 -13.09 -7.29 21.64
C LEU A 360 -11.98 -6.28 21.29
N GLN A 361 -11.90 -5.85 20.02
CA GLN A 361 -10.97 -4.82 19.61
C GLN A 361 -11.26 -3.47 20.26
N PHE A 362 -12.51 -3.09 20.38
CA PHE A 362 -12.95 -1.87 21.07
C PHE A 362 -12.61 -1.91 22.56
N TYR A 363 -12.84 -3.05 23.22
CA TYR A 363 -12.42 -3.24 24.62
C TYR A 363 -10.90 -3.03 24.79
N TYR A 364 -10.11 -3.59 23.87
CA TYR A 364 -8.66 -3.43 23.88
C TYR A 364 -8.23 -1.98 23.59
N ALA A 365 -8.92 -1.30 22.67
CA ALA A 365 -8.68 0.12 22.39
C ALA A 365 -8.90 1.00 23.65
N MET A 366 -9.98 0.77 24.40
CA MET A 366 -10.23 1.47 25.68
C MET A 366 -9.13 1.17 26.72
N THR A 367 -8.62 -0.06 26.77
CA THR A 367 -7.50 -0.42 27.65
C THR A 367 -6.26 0.42 27.35
N ILE A 368 -5.90 0.54 26.08
CA ILE A 368 -4.74 1.34 25.64
C ILE A 368 -4.99 2.83 25.92
N LEU A 369 -6.18 3.33 25.59
CA LEU A 369 -6.50 4.74 25.81
C LEU A 369 -6.46 5.11 27.30
N LYS A 370 -6.87 4.19 28.19
CA LYS A 370 -6.76 4.40 29.63
C LYS A 370 -5.30 4.58 30.08
N ILE A 371 -4.38 3.76 29.54
CA ILE A 371 -2.94 3.91 29.81
C ILE A 371 -2.45 5.32 29.40
N PHE A 372 -2.90 5.81 28.25
CA PHE A 372 -2.53 7.15 27.78
C PHE A 372 -3.18 8.26 28.63
N ALA A 373 -4.44 8.08 29.06
CA ALA A 373 -5.13 9.01 29.94
C ALA A 373 -4.45 9.10 31.32
N GLU A 374 -4.04 7.96 31.88
CA GLU A 374 -3.25 7.91 33.12
C GLU A 374 -1.92 8.65 32.98
N TYR A 375 -1.20 8.40 31.86
CA TYR A 375 0.04 9.11 31.58
C TYR A 375 -0.18 10.64 31.47
N LYS A 376 -1.26 11.05 30.80
CA LYS A 376 -1.65 12.46 30.64
C LYS A 376 -2.21 13.07 31.90
N LYS A 377 -2.46 12.28 32.95
CA LYS A 377 -3.12 12.68 34.20
C LYS A 377 -4.53 13.23 33.99
N ASP A 378 -5.21 12.74 32.96
CA ASP A 378 -6.62 13.04 32.66
C ASP A 378 -7.53 12.15 33.54
N THR A 379 -7.56 12.45 34.81
CA THR A 379 -8.22 11.62 35.85
C THR A 379 -9.73 11.46 35.62
N GLU A 380 -10.38 12.49 35.09
CA GLU A 380 -11.80 12.46 34.77
C GLU A 380 -12.06 11.46 33.63
N TYR A 381 -11.23 11.49 32.60
CA TYR A 381 -11.38 10.59 31.46
C TYR A 381 -10.97 9.14 31.82
N VAL A 382 -10.00 8.96 32.71
CA VAL A 382 -9.66 7.62 33.26
C VAL A 382 -10.89 7.00 33.92
N GLN A 383 -11.57 7.74 34.84
CA GLN A 383 -12.77 7.26 35.50
C GLN A 383 -13.88 6.93 34.48
N TYR A 384 -14.09 7.82 33.53
CA TYR A 384 -15.07 7.58 32.44
C TYR A 384 -14.78 6.28 31.67
N LEU A 385 -13.50 6.06 31.31
CA LEU A 385 -13.09 4.83 30.60
C LEU A 385 -13.25 3.58 31.47
N GLU A 386 -12.95 3.66 32.77
CA GLU A 386 -13.12 2.52 33.70
C GLU A 386 -14.58 2.10 33.82
N GLU A 387 -15.48 3.06 34.00
CA GLU A 387 -16.92 2.79 34.06
C GLU A 387 -17.46 2.25 32.74
N THR A 388 -17.10 2.88 31.63
CA THR A 388 -17.52 2.46 30.28
C THR A 388 -16.99 1.07 29.93
N GLN A 389 -15.72 0.82 30.14
CA GLN A 389 -15.07 -0.45 29.82
C GLN A 389 -15.62 -1.60 30.66
N LYS A 390 -15.90 -1.34 31.95
CA LYS A 390 -16.50 -2.34 32.85
C LYS A 390 -17.89 -2.73 32.35
N ALA A 391 -18.78 -1.75 32.14
CA ALA A 391 -20.13 -1.99 31.68
C ALA A 391 -20.15 -2.70 30.32
N PHE A 392 -19.24 -2.28 29.41
CA PHE A 392 -19.10 -2.91 28.10
C PHE A 392 -18.56 -4.34 28.18
N GLY A 393 -17.56 -4.59 29.04
CA GLY A 393 -16.99 -5.93 29.24
C GLY A 393 -17.98 -6.91 29.83
N GLU A 394 -18.83 -6.49 30.79
CA GLU A 394 -19.92 -7.30 31.33
C GLU A 394 -20.90 -7.72 30.22
N LYS A 395 -21.23 -6.78 29.31
CA LYS A 395 -22.09 -7.03 28.16
C LYS A 395 -21.46 -7.98 27.14
N VAL A 396 -20.18 -7.81 26.82
CA VAL A 396 -19.45 -8.73 25.92
C VAL A 396 -19.41 -10.14 26.50
N GLN A 397 -19.19 -10.26 27.82
CA GLN A 397 -19.20 -11.55 28.49
C GLN A 397 -20.59 -12.20 28.45
N GLU A 398 -21.65 -11.42 28.65
CA GLU A 398 -23.02 -11.93 28.60
C GLU A 398 -23.44 -12.40 27.21
N LEU A 399 -23.09 -11.62 26.16
CA LEU A 399 -23.60 -11.85 24.80
C LEU A 399 -22.70 -12.71 23.91
N CYS A 400 -21.40 -12.66 24.13
CA CYS A 400 -20.42 -13.31 23.24
C CYS A 400 -19.78 -14.57 23.84
N TRP A 401 -19.99 -14.84 25.13
CA TRP A 401 -19.42 -16.03 25.76
C TRP A 401 -20.40 -17.21 25.70
N ASP A 402 -19.98 -18.30 25.07
CA ASP A 402 -20.74 -19.55 24.99
C ASP A 402 -19.94 -20.69 25.65
N ASN A 403 -20.33 -21.05 26.86
CA ASN A 403 -19.74 -22.10 27.70
C ASN A 403 -18.25 -21.94 27.97
N ASP A 404 -17.39 -22.13 26.98
CA ASP A 404 -15.92 -22.18 27.10
C ASP A 404 -15.19 -21.28 26.09
N ARG A 405 -15.89 -20.52 25.25
CA ARG A 405 -15.31 -19.70 24.18
C ARG A 405 -16.17 -18.47 23.86
N PHE A 406 -15.53 -17.52 23.23
CA PHE A 406 -16.24 -16.44 22.53
C PHE A 406 -16.78 -16.92 21.18
N VAL A 407 -17.95 -16.42 20.82
CA VAL A 407 -18.68 -16.70 19.57
C VAL A 407 -18.92 -15.44 18.78
#